data_eb6890515950b38f13637772a62f9e55
#
_entry.id   eb6890515950b38f13637772a62f9e55
#
_cell.length_a   1.000
_cell.length_b   1.000
_cell.length_c   1.000
_cell.angle_alpha   90.00
_cell.angle_beta   90.00
_cell.angle_gamma   90.00
#
_symmetry.space_group_name_H-M   'P 1'
#
loop_
_entity.id
_entity.type
_entity.pdbx_description
1 polymer ?
#
loop_
_entity_poly.entity_id
_entity_poly.type
_entity_poly.pdbx_seq_one_letter_code
_entity_poly.pdbx_strand_id
1 'polypeptide(L)'
;MRERLYATGWAKRGPVGLIGSTKSDALLIVTNMLEDLSKAAEGGRVAADRDPESIDRLLESRGVKPIDFAGWKKIDAFERAEGAKEGREHKKVIDPEQMRALAHA
;
A
#
# COMPACT_ATOMS: atom_id res chain seq x y z
N MET A 1 -12.56 19.02 5.75
CA MET A 1 -12.34 17.57 5.47
C MET A 1 -12.26 17.40 3.96
N ARG A 2 -11.24 16.73 3.43
CA ARG A 2 -11.18 16.50 1.97
C ARG A 2 -12.17 15.40 1.60
N GLU A 3 -12.98 15.62 0.59
CA GLU A 3 -13.90 14.61 0.07
C GLU A 3 -13.11 13.36 -0.38
N ARG A 4 -13.64 12.19 -0.08
CA ARG A 4 -13.07 10.87 -0.45
C ARG A 4 -11.69 10.57 0.17
N LEU A 5 -11.33 11.23 1.26
CA LEU A 5 -10.14 10.90 2.02
C LEU A 5 -10.56 10.31 3.37
N TYR A 6 -10.18 9.07 3.61
CA TYR A 6 -10.53 8.33 4.82
C TYR A 6 -9.27 8.00 5.61
N ALA A 7 -9.38 7.98 6.93
CA ALA A 7 -8.31 7.57 7.82
C ALA A 7 -8.84 6.53 8.80
N THR A 8 -8.06 5.50 9.06
CA THR A 8 -8.38 4.43 10.01
C THR A 8 -7.15 4.04 10.83
N GLY A 9 -7.37 3.25 11.87
CA GLY A 9 -6.29 2.74 12.71
C GLY A 9 -5.49 3.84 13.40
N TRP A 10 -4.20 3.66 13.48
CA TRP A 10 -3.29 4.60 14.15
C TRP A 10 -3.23 5.99 13.50
N ALA A 11 -3.45 6.08 12.21
CA ALA A 11 -3.52 7.38 11.51
C ALA A 11 -4.70 8.23 11.99
N LYS A 12 -5.79 7.59 12.48
CA LYS A 12 -6.98 8.27 13.00
C LYS A 12 -6.93 8.48 14.51
N ARG A 13 -6.48 7.47 15.26
CA ARG A 13 -6.62 7.41 16.73
C ARG A 13 -5.29 7.50 17.49
N GLY A 14 -4.15 7.43 16.82
CA GLY A 14 -2.87 7.19 17.46
C GLY A 14 -2.70 5.70 17.86
N PRO A 15 -1.58 5.33 18.51
CA PRO A 15 -1.28 3.94 18.90
C PRO A 15 -2.09 3.54 20.16
N VAL A 16 -3.41 3.49 20.04
CA VAL A 16 -4.35 3.21 21.15
C VAL A 16 -5.22 2.03 20.78
N GLY A 17 -5.47 1.16 21.75
CA GLY A 17 -6.38 0.02 21.64
C GLY A 17 -5.68 -1.31 21.36
N LEU A 18 -6.48 -2.38 21.37
CA LEU A 18 -6.04 -3.75 21.10
C LEU A 18 -6.31 -4.10 19.61
N ILE A 19 -5.76 -5.24 19.17
CA ILE A 19 -5.96 -5.76 17.79
C ILE A 19 -7.46 -5.82 17.42
N GLY A 20 -8.34 -6.23 18.36
CA GLY A 20 -9.79 -6.27 18.13
C GLY A 20 -10.44 -4.91 17.88
N SER A 21 -9.89 -3.84 18.45
CA SER A 21 -10.43 -2.49 18.28
C SER A 21 -10.21 -1.95 16.84
N THR A 22 -9.15 -2.37 16.19
CA THR A 22 -8.84 -1.95 14.82
C THR A 22 -9.82 -2.53 13.81
N LYS A 23 -10.34 -3.73 14.06
CA LYS A 23 -11.37 -4.38 13.22
C LYS A 23 -12.66 -3.56 13.19
N SER A 24 -13.15 -3.14 14.36
CA SER A 24 -14.38 -2.35 14.48
C SER A 24 -14.20 -0.96 13.84
N ASP A 25 -13.05 -0.34 14.03
CA ASP A 25 -12.75 0.96 13.43
C ASP A 25 -12.66 0.88 11.90
N ALA A 26 -12.03 -0.18 11.38
CA ALA A 26 -11.98 -0.44 9.93
C ALA A 26 -13.38 -0.67 9.35
N LEU A 27 -14.23 -1.46 10.02
CA LEU A 27 -15.61 -1.70 9.58
C LEU A 27 -16.40 -0.40 9.45
N LEU A 28 -16.32 0.47 10.44
CA LEU A 28 -16.99 1.77 10.42
C LEU A 28 -16.56 2.60 9.22
N ILE A 29 -15.25 2.66 8.95
CA ILE A 29 -14.72 3.45 7.83
C ILE A 29 -15.14 2.85 6.49
N VAL A 30 -15.10 1.53 6.33
CA VAL A 30 -15.56 0.86 5.10
C VAL A 30 -17.05 1.11 4.88
N THR A 31 -17.88 1.08 5.92
CA THR A 31 -19.31 1.40 5.81
C THR A 31 -19.51 2.83 5.29
N ASN A 32 -18.82 3.81 5.88
CA ASN A 32 -18.89 5.20 5.42
C ASN A 32 -18.43 5.36 3.96
N MET A 33 -17.35 4.65 3.57
CA MET A 33 -16.87 4.65 2.17
C MET A 33 -17.93 4.12 1.21
N LEU A 34 -18.61 3.03 1.56
CA LEU A 34 -19.66 2.43 0.73
C LEU A 34 -20.88 3.37 0.61
N GLU A 35 -21.27 4.02 1.69
CA GLU A 35 -22.34 5.03 1.66
C GLU A 35 -22.00 6.21 0.76
N ASP A 36 -20.78 6.74 0.86
CA ASP A 36 -20.31 7.85 0.04
C ASP A 36 -20.21 7.46 -1.44
N LEU A 37 -19.80 6.22 -1.72
CA LEU A 37 -19.78 5.68 -3.10
C LEU A 37 -21.18 5.57 -3.68
N SER A 38 -22.16 5.09 -2.90
CA SER A 38 -23.56 5.00 -3.34
C SER A 38 -24.12 6.37 -3.67
N LYS A 39 -23.93 7.35 -2.77
CA LYS A 39 -24.36 8.74 -2.99
C LYS A 39 -23.68 9.38 -4.20
N ALA A 40 -22.39 9.10 -4.41
CA ALA A 40 -21.64 9.60 -5.55
C ALA A 40 -22.13 8.99 -6.87
N ALA A 41 -22.51 7.71 -6.86
CA ALA A 41 -23.09 7.04 -8.04
C ALA A 41 -24.46 7.64 -8.41
N GLU A 42 -25.32 7.88 -7.43
CA GLU A 42 -26.63 8.52 -7.62
C GLU A 42 -26.50 9.97 -8.15
N GLY A 43 -25.48 10.71 -7.67
CA GLY A 43 -25.19 12.07 -8.10
C GLY A 43 -24.43 12.20 -9.42
N GLY A 44 -24.16 11.10 -10.12
CA GLY A 44 -23.36 11.10 -11.37
C GLY A 44 -21.88 11.48 -11.17
N ARG A 45 -21.40 11.54 -9.94
CA ARG A 45 -20.03 11.94 -9.58
C ARG A 45 -19.06 10.74 -9.63
N VAL A 46 -18.98 10.10 -10.76
CA VAL A 46 -18.00 9.03 -10.96
C VAL A 46 -16.70 9.63 -11.49
N ALA A 47 -15.56 9.07 -11.10
CA ALA A 47 -14.26 9.50 -11.60
C ALA A 47 -14.25 9.51 -13.14
N ALA A 48 -13.73 10.59 -13.73
CA ALA A 48 -13.64 10.75 -15.18
C ALA A 48 -12.72 9.70 -15.81
N ASP A 49 -11.69 9.31 -15.08
CA ASP A 49 -10.77 8.24 -15.48
C ASP A 49 -11.01 7.00 -14.60
N ARG A 50 -11.40 5.91 -15.24
CA ARG A 50 -11.66 4.60 -14.63
C ARG A 50 -10.64 3.55 -15.05
N ASP A 51 -9.65 3.94 -15.84
CA ASP A 51 -8.62 3.04 -16.28
C ASP A 51 -7.62 2.78 -15.13
N PRO A 52 -7.52 1.56 -14.60
CA PRO A 52 -6.60 1.24 -13.51
C PRO A 52 -5.13 1.45 -13.89
N GLU A 53 -4.80 1.37 -15.18
CA GLU A 53 -3.43 1.57 -15.66
C GLU A 53 -3.03 3.05 -15.76
N SER A 54 -3.96 3.98 -15.56
CA SER A 54 -3.67 5.42 -15.64
C SER A 54 -2.64 5.87 -14.61
N ILE A 55 -2.64 5.25 -13.42
CA ILE A 55 -1.66 5.52 -12.36
C ILE A 55 -0.28 5.04 -12.77
N ASP A 56 -0.16 3.85 -13.35
CA ASP A 56 1.11 3.29 -13.78
C ASP A 56 1.72 4.15 -14.89
N ARG A 57 0.93 4.56 -15.88
CA ARG A 57 1.36 5.51 -16.92
C ARG A 57 1.80 6.86 -16.34
N LEU A 58 1.09 7.36 -15.33
CA LEU A 58 1.49 8.61 -14.67
C LEU A 58 2.83 8.47 -13.95
N LEU A 59 3.05 7.38 -13.22
CA LEU A 59 4.31 7.11 -12.53
C LEU A 59 5.46 6.99 -13.54
N GLU A 60 5.25 6.24 -14.61
CA GLU A 60 6.22 6.08 -15.71
C GLU A 60 6.60 7.41 -16.35
N SER A 61 5.59 8.26 -16.66
CA SER A 61 5.81 9.58 -17.24
C SER A 61 6.64 10.51 -16.35
N ARG A 62 6.63 10.25 -15.03
CA ARG A 62 7.42 10.98 -14.02
C ARG A 62 8.76 10.33 -13.71
N GLY A 63 9.13 9.26 -14.42
CA GLY A 63 10.35 8.50 -14.17
C GLY A 63 10.34 7.71 -12.85
N VAL A 64 9.18 7.55 -12.23
CA VAL A 64 9.02 6.75 -11.02
C VAL A 64 8.92 5.28 -11.41
N LYS A 65 9.77 4.44 -10.85
CA LYS A 65 9.76 2.99 -11.02
C LYS A 65 9.32 2.34 -9.71
N PRO A 66 8.03 2.02 -9.54
CA PRO A 66 7.55 1.34 -8.35
C PRO A 66 8.11 -0.09 -8.27
N ILE A 67 8.27 -0.59 -7.06
CA ILE A 67 8.59 -2.00 -6.82
C ILE A 67 7.25 -2.73 -6.68
N ASP A 68 6.99 -3.64 -7.59
CA ASP A 68 5.83 -4.52 -7.55
C ASP A 68 6.07 -5.76 -6.65
N PHE A 69 5.09 -6.64 -6.58
CA PHE A 69 5.20 -7.85 -5.77
C PHE A 69 6.27 -8.81 -6.30
N ALA A 70 6.52 -8.84 -7.61
CA ALA A 70 7.58 -9.66 -8.19
C ALA A 70 8.97 -9.13 -7.79
N GLY A 71 9.15 -7.83 -7.83
CA GLY A 71 10.36 -7.16 -7.34
C GLY A 71 10.59 -7.39 -5.83
N TRP A 72 9.52 -7.28 -5.02
CA TRP A 72 9.60 -7.59 -3.61
C TRP A 72 10.06 -9.04 -3.34
N LYS A 73 9.55 -10.02 -4.10
CA LYS A 73 9.99 -11.42 -3.98
C LYS A 73 11.49 -11.60 -4.22
N LYS A 74 12.08 -10.83 -5.12
CA LYS A 74 13.53 -10.88 -5.37
C LYS A 74 14.32 -10.37 -4.17
N ILE A 75 13.84 -9.29 -3.55
CA ILE A 75 14.43 -8.77 -2.29
C ILE A 75 14.32 -9.82 -1.19
N ASP A 76 13.13 -10.39 -0.96
CA ASP A 76 12.90 -11.41 0.07
C ASP A 76 13.80 -12.64 -0.14
N ALA A 77 13.93 -13.13 -1.36
CA ALA A 77 14.80 -14.25 -1.68
C ALA A 77 16.28 -13.95 -1.38
N PHE A 78 16.74 -12.75 -1.72
CA PHE A 78 18.09 -12.30 -1.40
C PHE A 78 18.30 -12.22 0.11
N GLU A 79 17.40 -11.59 0.86
CA GLU A 79 17.45 -11.44 2.31
C GLU A 79 17.47 -12.80 3.03
N ARG A 80 16.70 -13.79 2.55
CA ARG A 80 16.71 -15.16 3.06
C ARG A 80 18.04 -15.86 2.78
N ALA A 81 18.55 -15.72 1.57
CA ALA A 81 19.85 -16.32 1.19
C ALA A 81 21.00 -15.77 2.03
N GLU A 82 21.01 -14.44 2.24
CA GLU A 82 22.02 -13.81 3.10
C GLU A 82 21.84 -14.18 4.58
N GLY A 83 20.61 -14.28 5.06
CA GLY A 83 20.32 -14.75 6.41
C GLY A 83 20.79 -16.17 6.66
N ALA A 84 20.56 -17.08 5.73
CA ALA A 84 20.97 -18.48 5.82
C ALA A 84 22.49 -18.65 6.00
N LYS A 85 23.31 -17.79 5.39
CA LYS A 85 24.77 -17.79 5.56
C LYS A 85 25.20 -17.53 7.02
N GLU A 86 24.34 -16.82 7.77
CA GLU A 86 24.59 -16.44 9.17
C GLU A 86 23.72 -17.26 10.16
N GLY A 87 23.02 -18.30 9.70
CA GLY A 87 22.10 -19.08 10.53
C GLY A 87 20.86 -18.33 10.99
N ARG A 88 20.46 -17.27 10.26
CA ARG A 88 19.25 -16.46 10.52
C ARG A 88 18.21 -16.68 9.44
N GLU A 89 16.95 -16.47 9.76
CA GLU A 89 15.86 -16.57 8.80
C GLU A 89 15.99 -15.51 7.68
N HIS A 90 16.31 -14.27 8.06
CA HIS A 90 16.49 -13.15 7.15
C HIS A 90 17.67 -12.27 7.58
N LYS A 91 18.34 -11.68 6.59
CA LYS A 91 19.24 -10.54 6.79
C LYS A 91 18.72 -9.39 5.93
N LYS A 92 18.10 -8.41 6.57
CA LYS A 92 17.42 -7.30 5.90
C LYS A 92 18.40 -6.42 5.11
N VAL A 93 18.04 -6.09 3.88
CA VAL A 93 18.69 -5.04 3.11
C VAL A 93 18.27 -3.70 3.70
N ILE A 94 19.23 -2.88 4.09
CA ILE A 94 18.98 -1.57 4.71
C ILE A 94 19.09 -0.44 3.69
N ASP A 95 19.93 -0.62 2.67
CA ASP A 95 20.17 0.39 1.64
C ASP A 95 19.03 0.41 0.62
N PRO A 96 18.32 1.55 0.46
CA PRO A 96 17.25 1.69 -0.52
C PRO A 96 17.69 1.52 -1.98
N GLU A 97 18.92 1.91 -2.32
CA GLU A 97 19.45 1.75 -3.68
C GLU A 97 19.67 0.28 -4.01
N GLN A 98 20.22 -0.48 -3.06
CA GLN A 98 20.37 -1.92 -3.19
C GLN A 98 19.01 -2.61 -3.31
N MET A 99 17.99 -2.18 -2.53
CA MET A 99 16.62 -2.70 -2.67
C MET A 99 16.07 -2.50 -4.07
N ARG A 100 16.22 -1.29 -4.64
CA ARG A 100 15.77 -0.97 -6.00
C ARG A 100 16.51 -1.82 -7.04
N ALA A 101 17.83 -1.93 -6.92
CA ALA A 101 18.63 -2.73 -7.83
C ALA A 101 18.19 -4.20 -7.85
N LEU A 102 17.97 -4.80 -6.67
CA LEU A 102 17.49 -6.17 -6.54
C LEU A 102 16.09 -6.36 -7.11
N ALA A 103 15.18 -5.42 -6.85
CA ALA A 103 13.80 -5.52 -7.30
C ALA A 103 13.67 -5.46 -8.82
N HIS A 104 14.51 -4.66 -9.48
CA HIS A 104 14.45 -4.42 -10.92
C HIS A 104 15.45 -5.26 -11.73
N ALA A 105 16.30 -6.06 -11.05
CA ALA A 105 17.14 -7.04 -11.72
C ALA A 105 16.30 -8.14 -12.35
#